data_7eefe55eadc94a3608293742c641364f
#
_entry.id   7eefe55eadc94a3608293742c641364f
#
_cell.length_a   1.000
_cell.length_b   1.000
_cell.length_c   1.000
_cell.angle_alpha   90.00
_cell.angle_beta   90.00
_cell.angle_gamma   90.00
#
_symmetry.space_group_name_H-M   'P 1'
#
loop_
_entity.id
_entity.type
_entity.pdbx_description
1 polymer ?
#
loop_
_entity_poly.entity_id
_entity_poly.type
_entity_poly.pdbx_seq_one_letter_code
_entity_poly.pdbx_strand_id
1 'polypeptide(L)'
;MPRNIIMDDIAAMAGVTKSTVSRYFNGGSVKESTKQRIQEITREYNDEPYAFARLKARESNVVGVVVPILNSKITSRMVTSIRRYLREQGYEALIKDSDHSIDLELKNIQRLINLKVDGILLSAINITDEHREIIRNSLAPLVMLAQDYDDGICVVYDDYGAGKAMGTCVGRGPPDREGYMGG
;
A
#
# COMPACT_ATOMS: atom_id res chain seq x y z
N MET A 1 -2.42 -7.53 -21.53
CA MET A 1 -2.83 -6.70 -20.38
C MET A 1 -3.96 -7.44 -19.69
N PRO A 2 -3.85 -7.85 -18.44
CA PRO A 2 -4.95 -8.49 -17.72
C PRO A 2 -6.10 -7.50 -17.60
N ARG A 3 -7.28 -7.94 -17.95
CA ARG A 3 -8.52 -7.13 -17.94
C ARG A 3 -8.97 -7.05 -16.49
N ASN A 4 -8.98 -5.86 -15.92
CA ASN A 4 -9.48 -5.63 -14.56
C ASN A 4 -10.97 -6.00 -14.52
N ILE A 5 -11.32 -7.08 -13.82
CA ILE A 5 -12.72 -7.54 -13.66
C ILE A 5 -13.41 -6.63 -12.64
N ILE A 6 -14.60 -6.13 -13.00
CA ILE A 6 -15.45 -5.34 -12.11
C ILE A 6 -16.68 -6.15 -11.65
N MET A 7 -17.38 -5.67 -10.62
CA MET A 7 -18.59 -6.37 -10.09
C MET A 7 -19.64 -6.68 -11.14
N ASP A 8 -19.76 -5.84 -12.15
CA ASP A 8 -20.72 -6.02 -13.23
C ASP A 8 -20.34 -7.20 -14.13
N ASP A 9 -19.03 -7.42 -14.36
CA ASP A 9 -18.52 -8.56 -15.11
C ASP A 9 -18.78 -9.88 -14.36
N ILE A 10 -18.54 -9.89 -13.04
CA ILE A 10 -18.84 -11.06 -12.18
C ILE A 10 -20.33 -11.36 -12.18
N ALA A 11 -21.17 -10.34 -12.08
CA ALA A 11 -22.61 -10.48 -12.09
C ALA A 11 -23.08 -11.09 -13.44
N ALA A 12 -22.54 -10.60 -14.55
CA ALA A 12 -22.83 -11.13 -15.89
C ALA A 12 -22.36 -12.60 -16.03
N MET A 13 -21.14 -12.93 -15.62
CA MET A 13 -20.60 -14.29 -15.70
C MET A 13 -21.29 -15.27 -14.74
N ALA A 14 -21.68 -14.82 -13.55
CA ALA A 14 -22.42 -15.63 -12.59
C ALA A 14 -23.92 -15.75 -12.92
N GLY A 15 -24.44 -14.95 -13.86
CA GLY A 15 -25.85 -14.92 -14.21
C GLY A 15 -26.73 -14.38 -13.07
N VAL A 16 -26.21 -13.40 -12.32
CA VAL A 16 -26.90 -12.79 -11.17
C VAL A 16 -26.84 -11.26 -11.27
N THR A 17 -27.56 -10.57 -10.38
CA THR A 17 -27.52 -9.12 -10.34
C THR A 17 -26.28 -8.62 -9.57
N LYS A 18 -25.80 -7.41 -9.86
CA LYS A 18 -24.74 -6.73 -9.13
C LYS A 18 -25.02 -6.68 -7.61
N SER A 19 -26.29 -6.49 -7.23
CA SER A 19 -26.70 -6.50 -5.82
C SER A 19 -26.51 -7.86 -5.15
N THR A 20 -26.65 -8.97 -5.88
CA THR A 20 -26.40 -10.33 -5.40
C THR A 20 -24.90 -10.54 -5.17
N VAL A 21 -24.06 -10.12 -6.11
CA VAL A 21 -22.59 -10.15 -5.98
C VAL A 21 -22.15 -9.30 -4.80
N SER A 22 -22.65 -8.08 -4.70
CA SER A 22 -22.37 -7.18 -3.56
C SER A 22 -22.78 -7.81 -2.22
N ARG A 23 -23.94 -8.47 -2.16
CA ARG A 23 -24.44 -9.17 -0.97
C ARG A 23 -23.51 -10.31 -0.56
N TYR A 24 -23.04 -11.11 -1.53
CA TYR A 24 -22.09 -12.18 -1.29
C TYR A 24 -20.80 -11.66 -0.65
N PHE A 25 -20.19 -10.63 -1.26
CA PHE A 25 -18.95 -10.04 -0.75
C PHE A 25 -19.12 -9.31 0.60
N ASN A 26 -20.32 -8.85 0.92
CA ASN A 26 -20.62 -8.21 2.21
C ASN A 26 -21.03 -9.20 3.32
N GLY A 27 -20.87 -10.52 3.09
CA GLY A 27 -21.22 -11.57 4.07
C GLY A 27 -22.72 -11.78 4.24
N GLY A 28 -23.54 -11.22 3.32
CA GLY A 28 -24.98 -11.45 3.30
C GLY A 28 -25.35 -12.83 2.74
N SER A 29 -26.54 -13.28 3.07
CA SER A 29 -27.05 -14.58 2.61
C SER A 29 -27.32 -14.56 1.11
N VAL A 30 -26.70 -15.52 0.38
CA VAL A 30 -26.96 -15.85 -1.02
C VAL A 30 -27.13 -17.36 -1.13
N LYS A 31 -27.81 -17.84 -2.18
CA LYS A 31 -27.97 -19.28 -2.42
C LYS A 31 -26.61 -19.95 -2.58
N GLU A 32 -26.43 -21.17 -2.05
CA GLU A 32 -25.15 -21.88 -2.07
C GLU A 32 -24.63 -22.10 -3.50
N SER A 33 -25.50 -22.41 -4.44
CA SER A 33 -25.14 -22.54 -5.86
C SER A 33 -24.59 -21.21 -6.46
N THR A 34 -25.14 -20.09 -6.05
CA THR A 34 -24.66 -18.75 -6.46
C THR A 34 -23.30 -18.46 -5.84
N LYS A 35 -23.13 -18.83 -4.58
CA LYS A 35 -21.88 -18.66 -3.85
C LYS A 35 -20.74 -19.44 -4.50
N GLN A 36 -20.98 -20.73 -4.81
CA GLN A 36 -20.02 -21.59 -5.50
C GLN A 36 -19.62 -21.01 -6.86
N ARG A 37 -20.59 -20.54 -7.64
CA ARG A 37 -20.37 -19.96 -8.97
C ARG A 37 -19.55 -18.66 -8.92
N ILE A 38 -19.83 -17.79 -7.94
CA ILE A 38 -19.04 -16.58 -7.71
C ILE A 38 -17.61 -16.96 -7.28
N GLN A 39 -17.44 -17.98 -6.42
CA GLN A 39 -16.13 -18.47 -5.99
C GLN A 39 -15.30 -19.05 -7.15
N GLU A 40 -15.92 -19.82 -8.05
CA GLU A 40 -15.24 -20.37 -9.23
C GLU A 40 -14.75 -19.27 -10.15
N ILE A 41 -15.61 -18.31 -10.50
CA ILE A 41 -15.27 -17.15 -11.31
C ILE A 41 -14.13 -16.37 -10.63
N THR A 42 -14.23 -16.17 -9.32
CA THR A 42 -13.22 -15.49 -8.53
C THR A 42 -11.86 -16.19 -8.57
N ARG A 43 -11.84 -17.52 -8.53
CA ARG A 43 -10.60 -18.32 -8.63
C ARG A 43 -9.96 -18.27 -10.01
N GLU A 44 -10.76 -18.33 -11.05
CA GLU A 44 -10.29 -18.36 -12.45
C GLU A 44 -9.59 -17.05 -12.85
N TYR A 45 -10.00 -15.92 -12.26
CA TYR A 45 -9.45 -14.60 -12.52
C TYR A 45 -8.54 -14.09 -11.39
N ASN A 46 -8.15 -14.96 -10.45
CA ASN A 46 -7.49 -14.60 -9.20
C ASN A 46 -5.95 -14.67 -9.27
N ASP A 47 -5.35 -14.24 -10.39
CA ASP A 47 -3.92 -13.93 -10.42
C ASP A 47 -3.57 -12.62 -9.68
N GLU A 48 -4.60 -11.88 -9.18
CA GLU A 48 -4.42 -10.72 -8.32
C GLU A 48 -5.35 -10.81 -7.09
N PRO A 49 -4.81 -11.15 -5.89
CA PRO A 49 -5.59 -11.22 -4.64
C PRO A 49 -6.31 -9.92 -4.25
N TYR A 50 -5.90 -8.81 -4.85
CA TYR A 50 -6.35 -7.45 -4.53
C TYR A 50 -7.53 -6.92 -5.37
N ALA A 51 -7.84 -7.53 -6.51
CA ALA A 51 -8.91 -7.04 -7.42
C ALA A 51 -10.29 -7.08 -6.75
N PHE A 52 -10.54 -8.10 -5.91
CA PHE A 52 -11.84 -8.29 -5.24
C PHE A 52 -12.03 -7.42 -4.00
N ALA A 53 -10.95 -7.05 -3.36
CA ALA A 53 -11.00 -6.15 -2.21
C ALA A 53 -11.44 -4.75 -2.62
N ARG A 54 -10.99 -4.27 -3.78
CA ARG A 54 -11.42 -3.00 -4.38
C ARG A 54 -12.92 -2.96 -4.70
N LEU A 55 -13.51 -4.10 -5.08
CA LEU A 55 -14.95 -4.20 -5.37
C LEU A 55 -15.82 -4.08 -4.11
N LYS A 56 -15.26 -4.34 -2.94
CA LYS A 56 -15.97 -4.31 -1.64
C LYS A 56 -15.88 -2.97 -0.94
N ALA A 57 -14.90 -2.17 -1.25
CA ALA A 57 -14.70 -0.88 -0.60
C ALA A 57 -15.57 0.20 -1.27
N ARG A 58 -16.48 0.82 -0.53
CA ARG A 58 -16.76 2.25 -0.74
C ARG A 58 -15.40 2.93 -0.57
N GLU A 59 -14.94 3.65 -1.58
CA GLU A 59 -13.75 4.48 -1.50
C GLU A 59 -13.86 5.33 -0.23
N SER A 60 -12.94 5.15 0.70
CA SER A 60 -12.89 5.96 1.92
C SER A 60 -12.26 7.31 1.63
N ASN A 61 -11.56 7.43 0.50
CA ASN A 61 -10.67 8.53 0.13
C ASN A 61 -9.61 8.80 1.21
N VAL A 62 -9.22 7.75 1.96
CA VAL A 62 -8.22 7.82 3.02
C VAL A 62 -7.09 6.85 2.73
N VAL A 63 -5.86 7.34 2.78
CA VAL A 63 -4.65 6.53 2.74
C VAL A 63 -3.97 6.59 4.10
N GLY A 64 -3.71 5.41 4.69
CA GLY A 64 -2.94 5.29 5.91
C GLY A 64 -1.45 5.49 5.64
N VAL A 65 -0.76 6.20 6.52
CA VAL A 65 0.69 6.36 6.47
C VAL A 65 1.24 5.99 7.84
N VAL A 66 2.00 4.89 7.91
CA VAL A 66 2.62 4.42 9.15
C VAL A 66 4.11 4.69 9.08
N VAL A 67 4.65 5.34 10.10
CA VAL A 67 6.06 5.73 10.18
C VAL A 67 6.64 5.38 11.55
N PRO A 68 7.98 5.10 11.64
CA PRO A 68 8.63 4.77 12.91
C PRO A 68 8.59 5.91 13.89
N ILE A 69 8.78 7.14 13.41
CA ILE A 69 8.77 8.37 14.22
C ILE A 69 8.51 9.59 13.32
N LEU A 70 7.67 10.50 13.78
CA LEU A 70 7.40 11.77 13.07
C LEU A 70 8.47 12.83 13.32
N ASN A 71 9.15 12.78 14.47
CA ASN A 71 10.14 13.75 14.88
C ASN A 71 11.52 13.53 14.21
N SER A 72 11.52 13.27 12.92
CA SER A 72 12.72 13.15 12.09
C SER A 72 12.59 14.08 10.88
N LYS A 73 13.67 14.77 10.51
CA LYS A 73 13.68 15.65 9.32
C LYS A 73 13.32 14.87 8.04
N ILE A 74 13.80 13.65 7.91
CA ILE A 74 13.55 12.80 6.74
C ILE A 74 12.08 12.39 6.71
N THR A 75 11.59 11.83 7.82
CA THR A 75 10.19 11.37 7.93
C THR A 75 9.20 12.52 7.76
N SER A 76 9.42 13.66 8.41
CA SER A 76 8.50 14.79 8.31
C SER A 76 8.46 15.39 6.90
N ARG A 77 9.59 15.44 6.17
CA ARG A 77 9.62 15.86 4.76
C ARG A 77 8.90 14.87 3.85
N MET A 78 9.14 13.57 4.04
CA MET A 78 8.47 12.51 3.30
C MET A 78 6.95 12.57 3.52
N VAL A 79 6.50 12.59 4.77
CA VAL A 79 5.07 12.67 5.14
C VAL A 79 4.42 13.94 4.60
N THR A 80 5.11 15.08 4.65
CA THR A 80 4.60 16.34 4.10
C THR A 80 4.39 16.25 2.59
N SER A 81 5.33 15.62 1.87
CA SER A 81 5.23 15.43 0.42
C SER A 81 4.11 14.46 0.06
N ILE A 82 3.99 13.35 0.76
CA ILE A 82 2.90 12.38 0.60
C ILE A 82 1.54 13.06 0.82
N ARG A 83 1.38 13.78 1.94
CA ARG A 83 0.13 14.51 2.24
C ARG A 83 -0.27 15.48 1.14
N ARG A 84 0.70 16.26 0.64
CA ARG A 84 0.44 17.23 -0.42
C ARG A 84 -0.08 16.53 -1.67
N TYR A 85 0.63 15.50 -2.13
CA TYR A 85 0.24 14.75 -3.32
C TYR A 85 -1.12 14.06 -3.17
N LEU A 86 -1.36 13.36 -2.06
CA LEU A 86 -2.64 12.71 -1.79
C LEU A 86 -3.80 13.70 -1.82
N ARG A 87 -3.63 14.87 -1.22
CA ARG A 87 -4.65 15.92 -1.23
C ARG A 87 -4.95 16.42 -2.65
N GLU A 88 -3.94 16.57 -3.50
CA GLU A 88 -4.10 16.94 -4.91
C GLU A 88 -4.90 15.87 -5.69
N GLN A 89 -4.84 14.61 -5.26
CA GLN A 89 -5.59 13.49 -5.83
C GLN A 89 -6.95 13.26 -5.13
N GLY A 90 -7.37 14.10 -4.20
CA GLY A 90 -8.64 13.98 -3.49
C GLY A 90 -8.63 13.00 -2.30
N TYR A 91 -7.43 12.58 -1.83
CA TYR A 91 -7.28 11.68 -0.69
C TYR A 91 -6.89 12.42 0.58
N GLU A 92 -7.38 11.93 1.72
CA GLU A 92 -6.91 12.28 3.05
C GLU A 92 -5.79 11.33 3.50
N ALA A 93 -4.74 11.87 4.16
CA ALA A 93 -3.67 11.06 4.74
C ALA A 93 -3.91 10.86 6.24
N LEU A 94 -4.11 9.62 6.67
CA LEU A 94 -4.19 9.25 8.09
C LEU A 94 -2.83 8.77 8.60
N ILE A 95 -2.11 9.66 9.28
CA ILE A 95 -0.75 9.39 9.73
C ILE A 95 -0.76 8.70 11.10
N LYS A 96 0.03 7.65 11.24
CA LYS A 96 0.27 6.90 12.46
C LYS A 96 1.76 6.86 12.76
N ASP A 97 2.11 7.30 13.94
CA ASP A 97 3.46 7.20 14.52
C ASP A 97 3.55 5.93 15.36
N SER A 98 4.62 5.16 15.23
CA SER A 98 4.83 3.89 15.95
C SER A 98 5.80 4.03 17.11
N ASP A 99 6.37 5.22 17.31
CA ASP A 99 7.33 5.52 18.39
C ASP A 99 8.42 4.43 18.51
N HIS A 100 8.96 4.00 17.37
CA HIS A 100 9.93 2.90 17.26
C HIS A 100 9.50 1.56 17.93
N SER A 101 8.19 1.34 18.13
CA SER A 101 7.63 0.11 18.69
C SER A 101 6.99 -0.74 17.57
N ILE A 102 7.54 -1.93 17.35
CA ILE A 102 7.00 -2.91 16.39
C ILE A 102 5.56 -3.28 16.76
N ASP A 103 5.27 -3.50 18.05
CA ASP A 103 3.93 -3.83 18.52
C ASP A 103 2.92 -2.71 18.20
N LEU A 104 3.33 -1.46 18.35
CA LEU A 104 2.49 -0.31 18.04
C LEU A 104 2.32 -0.16 16.53
N GLU A 105 3.37 -0.44 15.76
CA GLU A 105 3.34 -0.44 14.29
C GLU A 105 2.31 -1.46 13.78
N LEU A 106 2.38 -2.71 14.21
CA LEU A 106 1.43 -3.77 13.87
C LEU A 106 -0.01 -3.40 14.25
N LYS A 107 -0.21 -2.85 15.47
CA LYS A 107 -1.52 -2.34 15.91
C LYS A 107 -2.03 -1.20 15.04
N ASN A 108 -1.14 -0.30 14.61
CA ASN A 108 -1.49 0.80 13.73
C ASN A 108 -1.92 0.32 12.35
N ILE A 109 -1.18 -0.64 11.77
CA ILE A 109 -1.54 -1.28 10.49
C ILE A 109 -2.92 -1.93 10.60
N GLN A 110 -3.14 -2.76 11.64
CA GLN A 110 -4.41 -3.44 11.85
C GLN A 110 -5.59 -2.45 12.05
N ARG A 111 -5.36 -1.33 12.71
CA ARG A 111 -6.39 -0.28 12.87
C ARG A 111 -6.75 0.36 11.54
N LEU A 112 -5.76 0.63 10.67
CA LEU A 112 -5.99 1.17 9.33
C LEU A 112 -6.79 0.20 8.46
N ILE A 113 -6.46 -1.10 8.51
CA ILE A 113 -7.22 -2.15 7.83
C ILE A 113 -8.68 -2.17 8.32
N ASN A 114 -8.89 -2.11 9.63
CA ASN A 114 -10.23 -2.10 10.22
C ASN A 114 -11.02 -0.84 9.87
N LEU A 115 -10.36 0.29 9.68
CA LEU A 115 -10.95 1.54 9.19
C LEU A 115 -11.27 1.50 7.70
N LYS A 116 -10.84 0.43 7.00
CA LYS A 116 -11.04 0.24 5.56
C LYS A 116 -10.47 1.39 4.72
N VAL A 117 -9.26 1.82 5.05
CA VAL A 117 -8.53 2.78 4.22
C VAL A 117 -8.27 2.20 2.83
N ASP A 118 -8.16 3.05 1.81
CA ASP A 118 -8.00 2.64 0.41
C ASP A 118 -6.58 2.12 0.11
N GLY A 119 -5.62 2.43 0.96
CA GLY A 119 -4.25 1.95 0.88
C GLY A 119 -3.43 2.31 2.11
N ILE A 120 -2.29 1.64 2.27
CA ILE A 120 -1.38 1.87 3.39
C ILE A 120 0.03 2.09 2.83
N LEU A 121 0.67 3.17 3.25
CA LEU A 121 2.07 3.46 3.04
C LEU A 121 2.80 3.16 4.36
N LEU A 122 3.72 2.19 4.35
CA LEU A 122 4.43 1.75 5.54
C LEU A 122 5.93 2.01 5.40
N SER A 123 6.47 2.84 6.27
CA SER A 123 7.91 2.89 6.54
C SER A 123 8.15 2.07 7.80
N ALA A 124 8.46 0.79 7.65
CA ALA A 124 8.58 -0.12 8.76
C ALA A 124 9.87 0.09 9.57
N ILE A 125 9.82 -0.21 10.85
CA ILE A 125 11.01 -0.27 11.71
C ILE A 125 11.86 -1.47 11.30
N ASN A 126 11.20 -2.62 11.17
CA ASN A 126 11.75 -3.87 10.68
C ASN A 126 10.61 -4.76 10.20
N ILE A 127 10.83 -5.56 9.16
CA ILE A 127 9.81 -6.47 8.63
C ILE A 127 9.91 -7.80 9.35
N THR A 128 8.91 -8.09 10.18
CA THR A 128 8.77 -9.37 10.91
C THR A 128 7.81 -10.31 10.18
N ASP A 129 7.72 -11.56 10.64
CA ASP A 129 6.77 -12.53 10.09
C ASP A 129 5.32 -12.11 10.32
N GLU A 130 5.03 -11.41 11.43
CA GLU A 130 3.71 -10.85 11.70
C GLU A 130 3.34 -9.76 10.68
N HIS A 131 4.30 -8.92 10.27
CA HIS A 131 4.08 -7.96 9.18
C HIS A 131 3.71 -8.68 7.90
N ARG A 132 4.46 -9.73 7.53
CA ARG A 132 4.21 -10.54 6.32
C ARG A 132 2.82 -11.17 6.35
N GLU A 133 2.41 -11.69 7.51
CA GLU A 133 1.09 -12.28 7.69
C GLU A 133 -0.03 -11.24 7.55
N ILE A 134 0.09 -10.09 8.19
CA ILE A 134 -0.89 -9.01 8.09
C ILE A 134 -0.98 -8.50 6.63
N ILE A 135 0.15 -8.32 5.97
CA ILE A 135 0.20 -7.84 4.57
C ILE A 135 -0.49 -8.82 3.63
N ARG A 136 -0.21 -10.13 3.75
CA ARG A 136 -0.83 -11.18 2.91
C ARG A 136 -2.34 -11.28 3.11
N ASN A 137 -2.81 -11.02 4.33
CA ASN A 137 -4.23 -11.10 4.67
C ASN A 137 -4.96 -9.76 4.51
N SER A 138 -4.24 -8.68 4.21
CA SER A 138 -4.82 -7.35 4.06
C SER A 138 -5.58 -7.21 2.76
N LEU A 139 -6.77 -6.65 2.85
CA LEU A 139 -7.57 -6.24 1.69
C LEU A 139 -7.16 -4.86 1.16
N ALA A 140 -6.52 -4.03 1.97
CA ALA A 140 -5.98 -2.75 1.57
C ALA A 140 -4.59 -2.96 0.93
N PRO A 141 -4.31 -2.40 -0.26
CA PRO A 141 -2.99 -2.45 -0.84
C PRO A 141 -1.98 -1.76 0.09
N LEU A 142 -0.83 -2.40 0.27
CA LEU A 142 0.25 -1.87 1.10
C LEU A 142 1.49 -1.66 0.24
N VAL A 143 2.08 -0.48 0.39
CA VAL A 143 3.34 -0.10 -0.27
C VAL A 143 4.39 0.14 0.81
N MET A 144 5.50 -0.58 0.72
CA MET A 144 6.65 -0.40 1.59
C MET A 144 7.47 0.82 1.15
N LEU A 145 7.87 1.65 2.08
CA LEU A 145 8.68 2.85 1.83
C LEU A 145 10.08 2.69 2.42
N ALA A 146 11.10 3.04 1.63
CA ALA A 146 12.50 3.09 2.03
C ALA A 146 13.08 1.73 2.49
N GLN A 147 12.43 0.63 2.16
CA GLN A 147 12.90 -0.73 2.44
C GLN A 147 12.57 -1.63 1.27
N ASP A 148 13.47 -2.56 0.97
CA ASP A 148 13.22 -3.62 0.01
C ASP A 148 12.31 -4.68 0.61
N TYR A 149 11.38 -5.19 -0.21
CA TYR A 149 10.39 -6.16 0.22
C TYR A 149 10.02 -7.10 -0.94
N ASP A 150 10.48 -8.34 -0.86
CA ASP A 150 10.38 -9.33 -1.95
C ASP A 150 8.94 -9.74 -2.28
N ASP A 151 8.02 -9.67 -1.30
CA ASP A 151 6.65 -10.18 -1.43
C ASP A 151 5.62 -9.08 -1.79
N GLY A 152 6.05 -7.87 -2.18
CA GLY A 152 5.11 -6.77 -2.41
C GLY A 152 5.65 -5.57 -3.17
N ILE A 153 4.89 -4.48 -3.15
CA ILE A 153 5.28 -3.22 -3.77
C ILE A 153 6.15 -2.44 -2.79
N CYS A 154 7.35 -2.05 -3.23
CA CYS A 154 8.24 -1.20 -2.46
C CYS A 154 8.74 -0.01 -3.27
N VAL A 155 9.06 1.07 -2.57
CA VAL A 155 9.73 2.27 -3.09
C VAL A 155 11.00 2.46 -2.27
N VAL A 156 12.15 2.27 -2.91
CA VAL A 156 13.47 2.37 -2.29
C VAL A 156 14.25 3.58 -2.81
N TYR A 157 15.20 4.04 -2.02
CA TYR A 157 16.17 5.03 -2.46
C TYR A 157 17.33 4.32 -3.20
N ASP A 158 17.94 5.00 -4.18
CA ASP A 158 19.18 4.54 -4.78
C ASP A 158 20.40 4.89 -3.91
N ASP A 159 20.45 4.28 -2.73
CA ASP A 159 21.54 4.50 -1.76
C ASP A 159 22.89 4.03 -2.29
N TYR A 160 22.89 2.96 -3.11
CA TYR A 160 24.10 2.44 -3.74
C TYR A 160 24.65 3.43 -4.77
N GLY A 161 23.81 3.97 -5.63
CA GLY A 161 24.20 4.98 -6.63
C GLY A 161 24.70 6.26 -5.96
N ALA A 162 24.01 6.72 -4.90
CA ALA A 162 24.43 7.86 -4.11
C ALA A 162 25.79 7.61 -3.43
N GLY A 163 25.98 6.47 -2.79
CA GLY A 163 27.24 6.08 -2.16
C GLY A 163 28.40 5.98 -3.16
N LYS A 164 28.14 5.39 -4.33
CA LYS A 164 29.11 5.30 -5.41
C LYS A 164 29.52 6.68 -5.94
N ALA A 165 28.55 7.58 -6.13
CA ALA A 165 28.82 8.95 -6.56
C ALA A 165 29.67 9.70 -5.55
N MET A 166 29.36 9.62 -4.24
CA MET A 166 30.17 10.22 -3.16
C MET A 166 31.57 9.62 -3.12
N GLY A 167 31.72 8.31 -3.19
CA GLY A 167 33.01 7.64 -3.22
C GLY A 167 33.90 8.06 -4.42
N THR A 168 33.28 8.27 -5.57
CA THR A 168 33.98 8.77 -6.77
C THR A 168 34.45 10.21 -6.58
N CYS A 169 33.64 11.07 -5.96
CA CYS A 169 34.04 12.46 -5.65
C CYS A 169 35.23 12.51 -4.69
N VAL A 170 35.22 11.67 -3.64
CA VAL A 170 36.31 11.61 -2.65
C VAL A 170 37.59 11.05 -3.30
N GLY A 171 37.48 10.02 -4.15
CA GLY A 171 38.61 9.40 -4.80
C GLY A 171 39.31 10.27 -5.88
N ARG A 172 38.63 11.29 -6.39
CA ARG A 172 39.18 12.24 -7.39
C ARG A 172 39.87 13.47 -6.77
N GLY A 173 39.96 13.56 -5.45
CA GLY A 173 40.41 14.76 -4.74
C GLY A 173 39.33 15.84 -4.63
N PRO A 174 39.56 16.92 -3.86
CA PRO A 174 38.60 18.00 -3.75
C PRO A 174 38.38 18.59 -5.14
N PRO A 175 37.11 18.78 -5.60
CA PRO A 175 36.83 19.53 -6.82
C PRO A 175 37.38 20.94 -6.63
N ASP A 176 38.04 21.47 -7.67
CA ASP A 176 38.46 22.85 -7.69
C ASP A 176 37.28 23.74 -7.24
N ARG A 177 37.52 24.61 -6.27
CA ARG A 177 36.47 25.39 -5.56
C ARG A 177 35.65 26.36 -6.47
N GLU A 178 35.92 26.38 -7.76
CA GLU A 178 35.23 27.25 -8.71
C GLU A 178 33.87 26.76 -9.21
N GLY A 179 33.48 25.51 -8.91
CA GLY A 179 32.24 24.91 -9.40
C GLY A 179 31.01 25.03 -8.49
N TYR A 180 31.10 25.57 -7.28
CA TYR A 180 30.00 25.56 -6.30
C TYR A 180 29.39 26.97 -5.98
N MET A 181 29.61 27.93 -6.83
CA MET A 181 28.98 29.25 -6.70
C MET A 181 28.08 29.51 -7.89
N GLY A 182 26.85 29.01 -7.89
CA GLY A 182 25.90 29.34 -8.94
C GLY A 182 24.67 28.44 -8.95
N GLY A 183 23.59 28.92 -8.33
CA GLY A 183 22.26 28.37 -8.52
C GLY A 183 21.44 28.34 -7.26
#